data_45b24bff558d732f404b2396237ddc47
#
_entry.id   45b24bff558d732f404b2396237ddc47
#
_cell.length_a   1.000
_cell.length_b   1.000
_cell.length_c   1.000
_cell.angle_alpha   90.00
_cell.angle_beta   90.00
_cell.angle_gamma   90.00
#
_symmetry.space_group_name_H-M   'P 1'
#
loop_
_entity.id
_entity.type
_entity.pdbx_description
1 polymer ?
#
loop_
_entity_poly.entity_id
_entity_poly.type
_entity_poly.pdbx_seq_one_letter_code
_entity_poly.pdbx_strand_id
1 'polypeptide(L)'
;NPHIEPFSDALNKKLDACPLAAQLGAEYAIYLREVKNAIKLFCKENIPLNAELSVMEQKFGEIAGAMSVNVDGKELTLQQASNYLRVPDRQKREEVYHKIVTRRSQDEDELNQLFTALVILRNKIAKNAGFDNYRDYKFSALNRFDYSVKDCEDFQQSVKLSVVPLLDELMANRKREMAVA
;
A
#
# COMPACT_ATOMS: atom_id res chain seq x y z
N ASN A 1 -1.66 11.19 15.28
CA ASN A 1 -1.08 12.28 16.08
C ASN A 1 -0.55 11.71 17.40
N PRO A 2 0.77 11.79 17.68
CA PRO A 2 1.42 11.19 18.85
C PRO A 2 0.82 11.63 20.20
N HIS A 3 0.26 12.83 20.26
CA HIS A 3 -0.35 13.36 21.48
C HIS A 3 -1.76 12.83 21.75
N ILE A 4 -2.46 12.40 20.71
CA ILE A 4 -3.87 11.94 20.82
C ILE A 4 -3.94 10.42 21.06
N GLU A 5 -3.01 9.64 20.51
CA GLU A 5 -3.04 8.18 20.59
C GLU A 5 -3.17 7.62 22.02
N PRO A 6 -2.43 8.11 23.03
CA PRO A 6 -2.59 7.62 24.40
C PRO A 6 -3.97 7.91 25.02
N PHE A 7 -4.58 9.06 24.66
CA PHE A 7 -5.92 9.38 25.12
C PHE A 7 -6.98 8.51 24.46
N SER A 8 -6.81 8.25 23.17
CA SER A 8 -7.70 7.33 22.42
C SER A 8 -7.64 5.92 22.99
N ASP A 9 -6.45 5.40 23.30
CA ASP A 9 -6.29 4.10 23.96
C ASP A 9 -6.96 4.06 25.33
N ALA A 10 -6.76 5.10 26.15
CA ALA A 10 -7.39 5.20 27.46
C ALA A 10 -8.93 5.22 27.37
N LEU A 11 -9.50 5.94 26.40
CA LEU A 11 -10.94 5.96 26.15
C LEU A 11 -11.45 4.60 25.66
N ASN A 12 -10.74 3.95 24.75
CA ASN A 12 -11.09 2.62 24.27
C ASN A 12 -11.10 1.59 25.41
N LYS A 13 -10.09 1.59 26.27
CA LYS A 13 -10.02 0.72 27.46
C LYS A 13 -11.15 1.01 28.45
N LYS A 14 -11.50 2.28 28.65
CA LYS A 14 -12.63 2.66 29.50
C LYS A 14 -13.96 2.18 28.94
N LEU A 15 -14.14 2.25 27.60
CA LEU A 15 -15.34 1.73 26.95
C LEU A 15 -15.41 0.20 27.04
N ASP A 16 -14.31 -0.51 26.75
CA ASP A 16 -14.26 -1.98 26.80
C ASP A 16 -14.51 -2.51 28.22
N ALA A 17 -14.06 -1.80 29.26
CA ALA A 17 -14.29 -2.13 30.66
C ALA A 17 -15.70 -1.73 31.17
N CYS A 18 -16.49 -0.99 30.39
CA CYS A 18 -17.80 -0.50 30.80
C CYS A 18 -18.85 -1.62 30.78
N PRO A 19 -19.50 -1.97 31.91
CA PRO A 19 -20.53 -3.02 31.94
C PRO A 19 -21.72 -2.73 31.00
N LEU A 20 -22.02 -1.47 30.73
CA LEU A 20 -23.10 -1.07 29.82
C LEU A 20 -22.75 -1.32 28.35
N ALA A 21 -21.47 -1.42 27.99
CA ALA A 21 -21.07 -1.74 26.63
C ALA A 21 -21.60 -3.11 26.16
N ALA A 22 -21.71 -4.07 27.09
CA ALA A 22 -22.30 -5.39 26.81
C ALA A 22 -23.82 -5.36 26.56
N GLN A 23 -24.50 -4.26 26.88
CA GLN A 23 -25.93 -4.07 26.69
C GLN A 23 -26.26 -3.33 25.38
N LEU A 24 -25.22 -2.89 24.65
CA LEU A 24 -25.42 -2.26 23.33
C LEU A 24 -25.97 -3.28 22.33
N GLY A 25 -26.84 -2.80 21.44
CA GLY A 25 -27.45 -3.65 20.43
C GLY A 25 -26.45 -4.15 19.37
N ALA A 26 -26.93 -5.09 18.54
CA ALA A 26 -26.12 -5.73 17.49
C ALA A 26 -25.51 -4.72 16.49
N GLU A 27 -26.13 -3.58 16.31
CA GLU A 27 -25.67 -2.47 15.47
C GLU A 27 -24.29 -1.91 15.89
N TYR A 28 -23.91 -2.11 17.15
CA TYR A 28 -22.61 -1.69 17.68
C TYR A 28 -21.53 -2.79 17.66
N ALA A 29 -21.88 -4.01 17.24
CA ALA A 29 -20.98 -5.16 17.30
C ALA A 29 -19.66 -4.93 16.52
N ILE A 30 -19.73 -4.31 15.33
CA ILE A 30 -18.56 -3.98 14.51
C ILE A 30 -17.68 -2.95 15.24
N TYR A 31 -18.29 -1.88 15.73
CA TYR A 31 -17.58 -0.83 16.45
C TYR A 31 -16.87 -1.36 17.71
N LEU A 32 -17.54 -2.19 18.51
CA LEU A 32 -16.94 -2.78 19.71
C LEU A 32 -15.77 -3.73 19.35
N ARG A 33 -15.88 -4.47 18.23
CA ARG A 33 -14.79 -5.29 17.71
C ARG A 33 -13.59 -4.44 17.31
N GLU A 34 -13.80 -3.31 16.64
CA GLU A 34 -12.74 -2.36 16.28
C GLU A 34 -12.08 -1.75 17.52
N VAL A 35 -12.85 -1.38 18.54
CA VAL A 35 -12.32 -0.87 19.82
C VAL A 35 -11.39 -1.90 20.46
N LYS A 36 -11.80 -3.16 20.57
CA LYS A 36 -10.96 -4.25 21.12
C LYS A 36 -9.70 -4.46 20.30
N ASN A 37 -9.82 -4.39 18.97
CA ASN A 37 -8.67 -4.50 18.09
C ASN A 37 -7.69 -3.32 18.25
N ALA A 38 -8.20 -2.10 18.38
CA ALA A 38 -7.38 -0.92 18.60
C ALA A 38 -6.59 -1.01 19.91
N ILE A 39 -7.23 -1.50 21.00
CA ILE A 39 -6.55 -1.77 22.27
C ILE A 39 -5.44 -2.80 22.12
N LYS A 40 -5.71 -3.90 21.40
CA LYS A 40 -4.72 -4.97 21.13
C LYS A 40 -3.51 -4.46 20.34
N LEU A 41 -3.72 -3.57 19.38
CA LEU A 41 -2.68 -3.03 18.52
C LEU A 41 -1.88 -1.90 19.15
N PHE A 42 -2.42 -1.28 20.19
CA PHE A 42 -1.78 -0.14 20.83
C PHE A 42 -0.47 -0.55 21.52
N CYS A 43 0.60 0.13 21.15
CA CYS A 43 1.91 0.00 21.76
C CYS A 43 2.53 1.40 21.87
N LYS A 44 2.84 1.83 23.09
CA LYS A 44 3.36 3.17 23.37
C LYS A 44 4.68 3.43 22.64
N GLU A 45 5.51 2.41 22.54
CA GLU A 45 6.80 2.44 21.84
C GLU A 45 6.66 2.68 20.36
N ASN A 46 5.48 2.38 19.78
CA ASN A 46 5.20 2.59 18.37
C ASN A 46 4.77 4.03 18.04
N ILE A 47 4.42 4.85 19.02
CA ILE A 47 3.98 6.23 18.78
C ILE A 47 5.04 7.03 17.99
N PRO A 48 6.32 7.14 18.44
CA PRO A 48 7.35 7.84 17.70
C PRO A 48 7.66 7.15 16.35
N LEU A 49 7.61 5.81 16.30
CA LEU A 49 7.89 5.06 15.07
C LEU A 49 6.81 5.28 14.01
N ASN A 50 5.54 5.40 14.39
CA ASN A 50 4.45 5.73 13.48
C ASN A 50 4.58 7.17 12.93
N ALA A 51 5.05 8.11 13.73
CA ALA A 51 5.34 9.46 13.27
C ALA A 51 6.49 9.47 12.25
N GLU A 52 7.57 8.75 12.54
CA GLU A 52 8.69 8.56 11.63
C GLU A 52 8.24 7.89 10.31
N LEU A 53 7.44 6.82 10.41
CA LEU A 53 6.88 6.11 9.26
C LEU A 53 6.08 7.06 8.35
N SER A 54 5.24 7.92 8.93
CA SER A 54 4.46 8.89 8.15
C SER A 54 5.34 9.89 7.40
N VAL A 55 6.43 10.35 8.01
CA VAL A 55 7.40 11.25 7.35
C VAL A 55 8.10 10.53 6.20
N MET A 56 8.52 9.28 6.40
CA MET A 56 9.17 8.50 5.35
C MET A 56 8.22 8.18 4.19
N GLU A 57 6.94 7.92 4.47
CA GLU A 57 5.93 7.71 3.44
C GLU A 57 5.66 8.99 2.61
N GLN A 58 5.71 10.17 3.24
CA GLN A 58 5.62 11.45 2.52
C GLN A 58 6.83 11.67 1.60
N LYS A 59 8.03 11.26 2.02
CA LYS A 59 9.23 11.37 1.19
C LYS A 59 9.11 10.62 -0.14
N PHE A 60 8.45 9.48 -0.16
CA PHE A 60 8.14 8.78 -1.42
C PHE A 60 7.30 9.67 -2.36
N GLY A 61 6.28 10.35 -1.82
CA GLY A 61 5.45 11.29 -2.58
C GLY A 61 6.24 12.49 -3.12
N GLU A 62 7.18 13.00 -2.35
CA GLU A 62 8.06 14.11 -2.76
C GLU A 62 8.97 13.69 -3.93
N ILE A 63 9.66 12.56 -3.81
CA ILE A 63 10.53 12.03 -4.86
C ILE A 63 9.72 11.75 -6.14
N ALA A 64 8.62 11.02 -6.02
CA ALA A 64 7.78 10.65 -7.17
C ALA A 64 7.11 11.86 -7.83
N GLY A 65 6.69 12.86 -7.02
CA GLY A 65 6.07 14.09 -7.49
C GLY A 65 7.02 15.05 -8.20
N ALA A 66 8.31 15.00 -7.86
CA ALA A 66 9.36 15.80 -8.50
C ALA A 66 9.81 15.27 -9.88
N MET A 67 9.37 14.06 -10.26
CA MET A 67 9.75 13.48 -11.54
C MET A 67 9.05 14.18 -12.71
N SER A 68 9.83 14.81 -13.58
CA SER A 68 9.35 15.42 -14.83
C SER A 68 10.22 15.01 -16.02
N VAL A 69 9.66 15.11 -17.22
CA VAL A 69 10.34 14.86 -18.51
C VAL A 69 9.94 15.93 -19.53
N ASN A 70 10.89 16.26 -20.42
CA ASN A 70 10.59 17.16 -21.54
C ASN A 70 10.07 16.37 -22.75
N VAL A 71 8.86 16.72 -23.21
CA VAL A 71 8.26 16.18 -24.43
C VAL A 71 7.83 17.36 -25.31
N ASP A 72 8.39 17.43 -26.53
CA ASP A 72 8.10 18.49 -27.50
C ASP A 72 8.31 19.93 -26.94
N GLY A 73 9.39 20.10 -26.15
CA GLY A 73 9.74 21.39 -25.56
C GLY A 73 8.90 21.76 -24.32
N LYS A 74 8.00 20.88 -23.87
CA LYS A 74 7.18 21.08 -22.67
C LYS A 74 7.66 20.19 -21.55
N GLU A 75 7.86 20.77 -20.37
CA GLU A 75 8.10 19.99 -19.15
C GLU A 75 6.76 19.42 -18.66
N LEU A 76 6.72 18.10 -18.51
CA LEU A 76 5.52 17.34 -18.13
C LEU A 76 5.82 16.45 -16.95
N THR A 77 4.86 16.29 -16.04
CA THR A 77 4.93 15.22 -15.04
C THR A 77 4.89 13.86 -15.75
N LEU A 78 5.37 12.79 -15.09
CA LEU A 78 5.30 11.45 -15.69
C LEU A 78 3.87 11.01 -16.00
N GLN A 79 2.90 11.46 -15.19
CA GLN A 79 1.47 11.22 -15.43
C GLN A 79 1.01 11.87 -16.75
N GLN A 80 1.36 13.13 -16.96
CA GLN A 80 1.03 13.84 -18.19
C GLN A 80 1.73 13.23 -19.41
N ALA A 81 3.03 12.89 -19.28
CA ALA A 81 3.80 12.24 -20.32
C ALA A 81 3.22 10.89 -20.71
N SER A 82 2.64 10.13 -19.78
CA SER A 82 2.04 8.82 -20.06
C SER A 82 0.89 8.86 -21.06
N ASN A 83 0.24 10.01 -21.28
CA ASN A 83 -0.79 10.16 -22.31
C ASN A 83 -0.22 9.96 -23.73
N TYR A 84 1.04 10.30 -23.94
CA TYR A 84 1.72 10.07 -25.22
C TYR A 84 1.94 8.58 -25.55
N LEU A 85 1.87 7.70 -24.56
CA LEU A 85 1.98 6.25 -24.77
C LEU A 85 0.74 5.65 -25.47
N ARG A 86 -0.29 6.45 -25.68
CA ARG A 86 -1.56 6.05 -26.33
C ARG A 86 -1.74 6.63 -27.74
N VAL A 87 -0.83 7.49 -28.19
CA VAL A 87 -0.92 8.09 -29.55
C VAL A 87 -0.67 7.02 -30.63
N PRO A 88 -1.23 7.17 -31.85
CA PRO A 88 -1.02 6.21 -32.94
C PRO A 88 0.44 6.06 -33.37
N ASP A 89 1.23 7.14 -33.29
CA ASP A 89 2.63 7.15 -33.69
C ASP A 89 3.48 6.28 -32.75
N ARG A 90 4.03 5.18 -33.32
CA ARG A 90 4.85 4.22 -32.56
C ARG A 90 6.18 4.84 -32.13
N GLN A 91 6.83 5.63 -32.98
CA GLN A 91 8.13 6.23 -32.66
C GLN A 91 7.98 7.22 -31.51
N LYS A 92 6.90 8.00 -31.52
CA LYS A 92 6.59 8.91 -30.43
C LYS A 92 6.33 8.18 -29.09
N ARG A 93 5.59 7.06 -29.14
CA ARG A 93 5.38 6.24 -27.92
C ARG A 93 6.71 5.72 -27.36
N GLU A 94 7.58 5.22 -28.23
CA GLU A 94 8.88 4.66 -27.85
C GLU A 94 9.80 5.74 -27.23
N GLU A 95 9.90 6.90 -27.90
CA GLU A 95 10.65 8.06 -27.40
C GLU A 95 10.21 8.43 -25.97
N VAL A 96 8.90 8.63 -25.78
CA VAL A 96 8.35 9.07 -24.49
C VAL A 96 8.48 7.95 -23.45
N TYR A 97 8.31 6.70 -23.83
CA TYR A 97 8.53 5.55 -22.92
C TYR A 97 9.96 5.56 -22.37
N HIS A 98 10.96 5.70 -23.24
CA HIS A 98 12.35 5.76 -22.80
C HIS A 98 12.63 6.96 -21.89
N LYS A 99 12.07 8.13 -22.19
CA LYS A 99 12.20 9.31 -21.30
C LYS A 99 11.64 9.03 -19.90
N ILE A 100 10.45 8.44 -19.82
CA ILE A 100 9.80 8.08 -18.54
C ILE A 100 10.63 7.06 -17.77
N VAL A 101 11.08 5.98 -18.43
CA VAL A 101 11.88 4.92 -17.79
C VAL A 101 13.21 5.48 -17.29
N THR A 102 13.94 6.19 -18.13
CA THR A 102 15.22 6.81 -17.78
C THR A 102 15.07 7.77 -16.58
N ARG A 103 14.02 8.60 -16.58
CA ARG A 103 13.78 9.50 -15.44
C ARG A 103 13.53 8.75 -14.13
N ARG A 104 12.74 7.67 -14.16
CA ARG A 104 12.50 6.83 -13.00
C ARG A 104 13.77 6.16 -12.47
N SER A 105 14.61 5.67 -13.37
CA SER A 105 15.86 4.99 -13.00
C SER A 105 16.87 5.94 -12.33
N GLN A 106 16.76 7.25 -12.53
CA GLN A 106 17.63 8.22 -11.85
C GLN A 106 17.44 8.24 -10.33
N ASP A 107 16.23 7.95 -9.84
CA ASP A 107 15.92 7.96 -8.40
C ASP A 107 15.85 6.53 -7.81
N GLU A 108 16.26 5.50 -8.57
CA GLU A 108 16.14 4.09 -8.18
C GLU A 108 16.85 3.79 -6.86
N ASP A 109 18.09 4.25 -6.70
CA ASP A 109 18.89 4.00 -5.49
C ASP A 109 18.25 4.66 -4.26
N GLU A 110 17.78 5.90 -4.38
CA GLU A 110 17.13 6.61 -3.29
C GLU A 110 15.81 5.93 -2.89
N LEU A 111 15.01 5.52 -3.87
CA LEU A 111 13.75 4.79 -3.64
C LEU A 111 14.00 3.42 -3.01
N ASN A 112 15.02 2.69 -3.43
CA ASN A 112 15.39 1.39 -2.86
C ASN A 112 15.86 1.53 -1.40
N GLN A 113 16.66 2.55 -1.08
CA GLN A 113 17.08 2.84 0.29
C GLN A 113 15.88 3.20 1.16
N LEU A 114 14.99 4.09 0.68
CA LEU A 114 13.76 4.47 1.37
C LEU A 114 12.86 3.26 1.61
N PHE A 115 12.67 2.40 0.61
CA PHE A 115 11.86 1.20 0.73
C PHE A 115 12.44 0.22 1.77
N THR A 116 13.74 0.01 1.75
CA THR A 116 14.43 -0.84 2.72
C THR A 116 14.25 -0.31 4.15
N ALA A 117 14.42 0.99 4.36
CA ALA A 117 14.21 1.62 5.66
C ALA A 117 12.76 1.50 6.13
N LEU A 118 11.79 1.69 5.22
CA LEU A 118 10.35 1.49 5.49
C LEU A 118 10.06 0.05 5.93
N VAL A 119 10.63 -0.95 5.27
CA VAL A 119 10.45 -2.38 5.62
C VAL A 119 10.98 -2.66 7.03
N ILE A 120 12.18 -2.15 7.36
CA ILE A 120 12.81 -2.32 8.67
C ILE A 120 11.92 -1.69 9.76
N LEU A 121 11.49 -0.44 9.56
CA LEU A 121 10.66 0.29 10.52
C LEU A 121 9.29 -0.37 10.72
N ARG A 122 8.64 -0.79 9.65
CA ARG A 122 7.36 -1.49 9.70
C ARG A 122 7.45 -2.82 10.43
N ASN A 123 8.51 -3.60 10.21
CA ASN A 123 8.73 -4.83 10.97
C ASN A 123 8.97 -4.56 12.46
N LYS A 124 9.69 -3.51 12.82
CA LYS A 124 9.89 -3.10 14.22
C LYS A 124 8.55 -2.75 14.88
N ILE A 125 7.70 -1.97 14.19
CA ILE A 125 6.34 -1.63 14.68
C ILE A 125 5.52 -2.90 14.92
N ALA A 126 5.53 -3.86 13.99
CA ALA A 126 4.80 -5.11 14.14
C ALA A 126 5.30 -5.93 15.34
N LYS A 127 6.62 -6.07 15.50
CA LYS A 127 7.23 -6.79 16.63
C LYS A 127 6.88 -6.16 17.97
N ASN A 128 6.93 -4.84 18.10
CA ASN A 128 6.55 -4.14 19.32
C ASN A 128 5.08 -4.38 19.68
N ALA A 129 4.20 -4.52 18.69
CA ALA A 129 2.78 -4.84 18.89
C ALA A 129 2.49 -6.34 19.07
N GLY A 130 3.54 -7.19 19.19
CA GLY A 130 3.42 -8.62 19.46
C GLY A 130 3.10 -9.49 18.23
N PHE A 131 3.35 -9.00 17.02
CA PHE A 131 3.16 -9.74 15.77
C PHE A 131 4.49 -10.28 15.22
N ASP A 132 4.43 -11.43 14.57
CA ASP A 132 5.62 -12.06 13.97
C ASP A 132 6.14 -11.31 12.74
N ASN A 133 5.28 -10.63 12.02
CA ASN A 133 5.60 -9.89 10.81
C ASN A 133 4.63 -8.72 10.57
N TYR A 134 5.03 -7.81 9.68
CA TYR A 134 4.22 -6.63 9.36
C TYR A 134 2.92 -6.95 8.61
N ARG A 135 2.88 -8.03 7.82
CA ARG A 135 1.66 -8.45 7.09
C ARG A 135 0.52 -8.71 8.09
N ASP A 136 0.77 -9.53 9.10
CA ASP A 136 -0.24 -9.95 10.07
C ASP A 136 -0.67 -8.79 10.97
N TYR A 137 0.30 -7.94 11.37
CA TYR A 137 0.00 -6.67 12.04
C TYR A 137 -0.91 -5.77 11.19
N LYS A 138 -0.53 -5.54 9.94
CA LYS A 138 -1.27 -4.65 9.04
C LYS A 138 -2.65 -5.22 8.67
N PHE A 139 -2.76 -6.53 8.54
CA PHE A 139 -4.02 -7.22 8.33
C PHE A 139 -5.02 -6.92 9.46
N SER A 140 -4.57 -7.03 10.71
CA SER A 140 -5.33 -6.64 11.89
C SER A 140 -5.60 -5.13 11.93
N ALA A 141 -4.60 -4.28 11.65
CA ALA A 141 -4.74 -2.82 11.64
C ALA A 141 -5.71 -2.28 10.58
N LEU A 142 -5.98 -3.06 9.53
CA LEU A 142 -7.00 -2.77 8.51
C LEU A 142 -8.38 -3.32 8.87
N ASN A 143 -8.58 -3.82 10.08
CA ASN A 143 -9.84 -4.39 10.57
C ASN A 143 -10.40 -5.51 9.66
N ARG A 144 -9.50 -6.34 9.09
CA ARG A 144 -9.88 -7.47 8.24
C ARG A 144 -10.24 -8.66 9.11
N PHE A 145 -11.50 -8.73 9.53
CA PHE A 145 -11.96 -9.73 10.49
C PHE A 145 -12.71 -10.90 9.86
N ASP A 146 -13.24 -10.72 8.65
CA ASP A 146 -14.25 -11.63 8.08
C ASP A 146 -13.59 -12.66 7.13
N TYR A 147 -12.28 -12.57 6.91
CA TYR A 147 -11.48 -13.50 6.14
C TYR A 147 -10.04 -13.52 6.67
N SER A 148 -9.31 -14.59 6.41
CA SER A 148 -7.95 -14.80 6.88
C SER A 148 -6.89 -14.49 5.80
N VAL A 149 -5.63 -14.44 6.21
CA VAL A 149 -4.50 -14.38 5.29
C VAL A 149 -4.50 -15.61 4.36
N LYS A 150 -4.88 -16.79 4.90
CA LYS A 150 -4.97 -18.03 4.11
C LYS A 150 -6.02 -17.92 3.00
N ASP A 151 -7.18 -17.30 3.27
CA ASP A 151 -8.20 -17.09 2.24
C ASP A 151 -7.67 -16.18 1.11
N CYS A 152 -6.86 -15.16 1.45
CA CYS A 152 -6.19 -14.34 0.44
C CYS A 152 -5.18 -15.13 -0.40
N GLU A 153 -4.39 -16.00 0.23
CA GLU A 153 -3.43 -16.87 -0.45
C GLU A 153 -4.14 -17.87 -1.38
N ASP A 154 -5.25 -18.45 -0.94
CA ASP A 154 -6.06 -19.36 -1.75
C ASP A 154 -6.70 -18.66 -2.94
N PHE A 155 -7.18 -17.43 -2.74
CA PHE A 155 -7.67 -16.60 -3.85
C PHE A 155 -6.56 -16.29 -4.86
N GLN A 156 -5.36 -15.91 -4.40
CA GLN A 156 -4.21 -15.66 -5.28
C GLN A 156 -3.82 -16.91 -6.06
N GLN A 157 -3.84 -18.07 -5.41
CA GLN A 157 -3.57 -19.34 -6.07
C GLN A 157 -4.62 -19.68 -7.13
N SER A 158 -5.89 -19.42 -6.86
CA SER A 158 -6.97 -19.60 -7.83
C SER A 158 -6.79 -18.71 -9.06
N VAL A 159 -6.43 -17.44 -8.85
CA VAL A 159 -6.09 -16.51 -9.95
C VAL A 159 -4.92 -17.03 -10.76
N LYS A 160 -3.84 -17.48 -10.10
CA LYS A 160 -2.65 -18.02 -10.76
C LYS A 160 -2.96 -19.25 -11.64
N LEU A 161 -3.82 -20.13 -11.17
CA LEU A 161 -4.14 -21.38 -11.86
C LEU A 161 -5.20 -21.22 -12.95
N SER A 162 -6.14 -20.29 -12.79
CA SER A 162 -7.30 -20.19 -13.68
C SER A 162 -7.28 -18.95 -14.56
N VAL A 163 -6.84 -17.80 -14.05
CA VAL A 163 -6.91 -16.52 -14.76
C VAL A 163 -5.63 -16.27 -15.57
N VAL A 164 -4.46 -16.53 -14.98
CA VAL A 164 -3.17 -16.24 -15.65
C VAL A 164 -3.03 -17.02 -16.96
N PRO A 165 -3.31 -18.35 -17.05
CA PRO A 165 -3.25 -19.06 -18.32
C PRO A 165 -4.18 -18.50 -19.40
N LEU A 166 -5.39 -18.07 -19.00
CA LEU A 166 -6.33 -17.44 -19.93
C LEU A 166 -5.79 -16.09 -20.46
N LEU A 167 -5.17 -15.29 -19.58
CA LEU A 167 -4.53 -14.03 -20.00
C LEU A 167 -3.37 -14.28 -20.95
N ASP A 168 -2.56 -15.31 -20.71
CA ASP A 168 -1.44 -15.67 -21.56
C ASP A 168 -1.93 -16.05 -22.97
N GLU A 169 -3.03 -16.83 -23.06
CA GLU A 169 -3.66 -17.17 -24.34
C GLU A 169 -4.19 -15.93 -25.06
N LEU A 170 -4.91 -15.05 -24.35
CA LEU A 170 -5.43 -13.81 -24.94
C LEU A 170 -4.30 -12.88 -25.43
N MET A 171 -3.22 -12.78 -24.66
CA MET A 171 -2.05 -11.98 -25.07
C MET A 171 -1.33 -12.58 -26.26
N ALA A 172 -1.19 -13.91 -26.33
CA ALA A 172 -0.63 -14.60 -27.48
C ALA A 172 -1.49 -14.40 -28.76
N ASN A 173 -2.81 -14.44 -28.63
CA ASN A 173 -3.72 -14.15 -29.73
C ASN A 173 -3.57 -12.71 -30.21
N ARG A 174 -3.60 -11.75 -29.28
CA ARG A 174 -3.43 -10.34 -29.60
C ARG A 174 -2.08 -10.05 -30.28
N LYS A 175 -1.01 -10.68 -29.78
CA LYS A 175 0.33 -10.55 -30.38
C LYS A 175 0.33 -11.02 -31.84
N ARG A 176 -0.35 -12.14 -32.14
CA ARG A 176 -0.49 -12.68 -33.50
C ARG A 176 -1.30 -11.74 -34.38
N GLU A 177 -2.44 -11.24 -33.93
CA GLU A 177 -3.30 -10.32 -34.66
C GLU A 177 -2.59 -9.00 -35.01
N MET A 178 -1.78 -8.50 -34.06
CA MET A 178 -1.02 -7.26 -34.25
C MET A 178 0.27 -7.45 -35.07
N ALA A 179 0.64 -8.68 -35.42
CA ALA A 179 1.89 -9.02 -36.10
C ALA A 179 3.14 -8.42 -35.40
N VAL A 180 3.18 -8.42 -34.09
CA VAL A 180 4.34 -7.93 -33.30
C VAL A 180 5.13 -9.10 -32.72
N ALA A 181 6.46 -8.89 -32.63
CA ALA A 181 7.41 -9.90 -32.15
C ALA A 181 7.35 -10.08 -30.60
#